data_1399b96ed0dec915e7f8f9893dd6373a
#
_entry.id   1399b96ed0dec915e7f8f9893dd6373a
#
_cell.length_a   1.000
_cell.length_b   1.000
_cell.length_c   1.000
_cell.angle_alpha   90.00
_cell.angle_beta   90.00
_cell.angle_gamma   90.00
#
_symmetry.space_group_name_H-M   'P 1'
#
loop_
_entity.id
_entity.type
_entity.pdbx_description
1 polymer ?
#
loop_
_entity_poly.entity_id
_entity_poly.type
_entity_poly.pdbx_seq_one_letter_code
_entity_poly.pdbx_strand_id
1 'polypeptide(L)'
;MLELIAPTTRLHRSWLAARDDWGSGVHQDGSGLQPGDDVDSPAGFAAWVRSLREQADESRPLPEGRVPAVYWWIVEGDEVLGAVSLRLRLNDFLLRAGGHIGYGVRPSARRRGAATFALGEALAEAGRRGIGQALVTCADDNVPSARTIERHGGVLEDVRDTELGRTRRYWIRTP
;
A
#
# COMPACT_ATOMS: atom_id res chain seq x y z
N MET A 1 -8.10 17.67 -5.63
CA MET A 1 -6.64 17.60 -5.37
C MET A 1 -6.38 16.27 -4.65
N LEU A 2 -5.35 15.52 -5.09
CA LEU A 2 -4.99 14.25 -4.44
C LEU A 2 -4.30 14.50 -3.10
N GLU A 3 -4.63 13.72 -2.11
CA GLU A 3 -4.04 13.75 -0.77
C GLU A 3 -3.83 12.35 -0.22
N LEU A 4 -2.80 12.17 0.64
CA LEU A 4 -2.68 11.00 1.50
C LEU A 4 -3.17 11.36 2.89
N ILE A 5 -4.13 10.62 3.38
CA ILE A 5 -4.65 10.78 4.74
C ILE A 5 -4.52 9.49 5.54
N ALA A 6 -4.34 9.61 6.86
CA ALA A 6 -4.43 8.45 7.73
C ALA A 6 -5.84 7.83 7.64
N PRO A 7 -5.96 6.48 7.72
CA PRO A 7 -7.27 5.83 7.76
C PRO A 7 -8.20 6.46 8.81
N THR A 8 -9.46 6.68 8.46
CA THR A 8 -10.43 7.38 9.31
C THR A 8 -11.84 6.83 9.17
N THR A 9 -12.56 6.73 10.26
CA THR A 9 -13.96 6.27 10.26
C THR A 9 -14.90 7.22 9.52
N ARG A 10 -14.52 8.48 9.37
CA ARG A 10 -15.31 9.51 8.64
C ARG A 10 -15.63 9.10 7.20
N LEU A 11 -14.71 8.37 6.55
CA LEU A 11 -14.86 7.97 5.15
C LEU A 11 -15.34 6.54 4.96
N HIS A 12 -15.97 5.91 5.97
CA HIS A 12 -16.41 4.52 5.89
C HIS A 12 -17.24 4.23 4.63
N ARG A 13 -18.26 5.06 4.34
CA ARG A 13 -19.12 4.89 3.16
C ARG A 13 -18.34 4.99 1.84
N SER A 14 -17.43 5.96 1.75
CA SER A 14 -16.59 6.13 0.56
C SER A 14 -15.61 4.98 0.39
N TRP A 15 -15.05 4.49 1.51
CA TRP A 15 -14.17 3.33 1.49
C TRP A 15 -14.88 2.05 1.04
N LEU A 16 -16.12 1.81 1.51
CA LEU A 16 -16.93 0.68 1.05
C LEU A 16 -17.18 0.76 -0.46
N ALA A 17 -17.53 1.93 -0.98
CA ALA A 17 -17.72 2.14 -2.41
C ALA A 17 -16.43 1.86 -3.21
N ALA A 18 -15.26 2.26 -2.67
CA ALA A 18 -13.98 1.96 -3.28
C ALA A 18 -13.68 0.46 -3.28
N ARG A 19 -13.93 -0.24 -2.16
CA ARG A 19 -13.78 -1.70 -2.06
C ARG A 19 -14.66 -2.42 -3.08
N ASP A 20 -15.91 -2.02 -3.20
CA ASP A 20 -16.87 -2.67 -4.10
C ASP A 20 -16.49 -2.49 -5.58
N ASP A 21 -15.86 -1.38 -5.92
CA ASP A 21 -15.31 -1.12 -7.27
C ASP A 21 -14.16 -2.08 -7.64
N TRP A 22 -13.40 -2.60 -6.66
CA TRP A 22 -12.38 -3.62 -6.91
C TRP A 22 -12.98 -4.98 -7.31
N GLY A 23 -14.17 -5.27 -6.85
CA GLY A 23 -14.82 -6.56 -7.02
C GLY A 23 -14.56 -7.54 -5.88
N SER A 24 -15.45 -8.53 -5.76
CA SER A 24 -15.39 -9.51 -4.68
C SER A 24 -14.14 -10.37 -4.77
N GLY A 25 -13.45 -10.52 -3.63
CA GLY A 25 -12.28 -11.39 -3.50
C GLY A 25 -10.99 -10.85 -4.15
N VAL A 26 -11.01 -9.64 -4.71
CA VAL A 26 -9.81 -9.03 -5.29
C VAL A 26 -8.96 -8.43 -4.19
N HIS A 27 -7.67 -8.81 -4.16
CA HIS A 27 -6.70 -8.24 -3.23
C HIS A 27 -6.44 -6.77 -3.55
N GLN A 28 -6.43 -5.93 -2.52
CA GLN A 28 -6.19 -4.49 -2.63
C GLN A 28 -4.82 -4.16 -2.05
N ASP A 29 -3.82 -4.05 -2.90
CA ASP A 29 -2.46 -3.72 -2.48
C ASP A 29 -2.42 -2.39 -1.69
N GLY A 30 -1.65 -2.39 -0.62
CA GLY A 30 -1.48 -1.21 0.22
C GLY A 30 -2.60 -0.93 1.21
N SER A 31 -3.73 -1.65 1.16
CA SER A 31 -4.90 -1.40 2.02
C SER A 31 -4.75 -1.91 3.45
N GLY A 32 -3.96 -2.96 3.64
CA GLY A 32 -3.86 -3.67 4.93
C GLY A 32 -5.06 -4.56 5.26
N LEU A 33 -6.04 -4.66 4.36
CA LEU A 33 -7.22 -5.50 4.54
C LEU A 33 -6.82 -6.97 4.54
N GLN A 34 -7.30 -7.71 5.53
CA GLN A 34 -7.08 -9.15 5.66
C GLN A 34 -8.39 -9.93 5.52
N PRO A 35 -8.34 -11.19 5.06
CA PRO A 35 -9.49 -12.07 5.15
C PRO A 35 -10.00 -12.16 6.61
N GLY A 36 -11.29 -11.96 6.80
CA GLY A 36 -11.92 -11.99 8.12
C GLY A 36 -12.03 -10.65 8.84
N ASP A 37 -11.44 -9.56 8.30
CA ASP A 37 -11.68 -8.23 8.82
C ASP A 37 -13.15 -7.84 8.61
N ASP A 38 -13.85 -7.48 9.70
CA ASP A 38 -15.19 -6.89 9.60
C ASP A 38 -15.05 -5.40 9.26
N VAL A 39 -15.27 -5.07 7.99
CA VAL A 39 -15.23 -3.68 7.52
C VAL A 39 -16.61 -3.15 7.12
N ASP A 40 -17.64 -4.01 7.15
CA ASP A 40 -19.01 -3.64 6.78
C ASP A 40 -19.74 -2.98 7.93
N SER A 41 -19.59 -3.51 9.16
CA SER A 41 -20.20 -2.87 10.32
C SER A 41 -19.39 -1.62 10.76
N PRO A 42 -20.07 -0.57 11.26
CA PRO A 42 -19.38 0.62 11.78
C PRO A 42 -18.38 0.30 12.90
N ALA A 43 -18.72 -0.63 13.77
CA ALA A 43 -17.86 -1.04 14.90
C ALA A 43 -16.63 -1.82 14.41
N GLY A 44 -16.82 -2.76 13.49
CA GLY A 44 -15.72 -3.53 12.87
C GLY A 44 -14.79 -2.63 12.07
N PHE A 45 -15.35 -1.74 11.27
CA PHE A 45 -14.56 -0.76 10.52
C PHE A 45 -13.73 0.15 11.43
N ALA A 46 -14.32 0.62 12.53
CA ALA A 46 -13.59 1.43 13.51
C ALA A 46 -12.44 0.66 14.17
N ALA A 47 -12.64 -0.62 14.48
CA ALA A 47 -11.59 -1.48 15.01
C ALA A 47 -10.47 -1.71 13.98
N TRP A 48 -10.82 -1.97 12.72
CA TRP A 48 -9.86 -2.13 11.64
C TRP A 48 -9.04 -0.85 11.39
N VAL A 49 -9.69 0.32 11.29
CA VAL A 49 -9.02 1.63 11.17
C VAL A 49 -8.03 1.86 12.31
N ARG A 50 -8.43 1.54 13.54
CA ARG A 50 -7.54 1.65 14.70
C ARG A 50 -6.33 0.73 14.54
N SER A 51 -6.54 -0.52 14.16
CA SER A 51 -5.44 -1.48 13.96
C SER A 51 -4.44 -1.02 12.91
N LEU A 52 -4.89 -0.43 11.80
CA LEU A 52 -4.01 0.13 10.78
C LEU A 52 -3.14 1.27 11.32
N ARG A 53 -3.73 2.16 12.11
CA ARG A 53 -3.00 3.29 12.72
C ARG A 53 -1.98 2.84 13.75
N GLU A 54 -2.29 1.82 14.53
CA GLU A 54 -1.43 1.28 15.59
C GLU A 54 -0.22 0.51 15.04
N GLN A 55 -0.27 0.02 13.81
CA GLN A 55 0.85 -0.71 13.20
C GLN A 55 2.11 0.13 12.96
N ALA A 56 1.99 1.45 12.97
CA ALA A 56 3.13 2.36 12.89
C ALA A 56 3.93 2.47 14.21
N ASP A 57 3.35 2.04 15.33
CA ASP A 57 3.98 2.08 16.65
C ASP A 57 4.90 0.86 16.83
N GLU A 58 6.20 1.08 16.65
CA GLU A 58 7.22 0.03 16.75
C GLU A 58 7.39 -0.53 18.18
N SER A 59 6.85 0.14 19.20
CA SER A 59 6.86 -0.35 20.58
C SER A 59 5.80 -1.43 20.86
N ARG A 60 4.82 -1.57 19.97
CA ARG A 60 3.75 -2.55 20.12
C ARG A 60 4.14 -3.91 19.52
N PRO A 61 3.79 -5.01 20.20
CA PRO A 61 3.97 -6.33 19.64
C PRO A 61 3.04 -6.50 18.41
N LEU A 62 3.60 -7.06 17.35
CA LEU A 62 2.85 -7.40 16.14
C LEU A 62 2.69 -8.93 16.02
N PRO A 63 1.65 -9.40 15.32
CA PRO A 63 1.54 -10.82 14.98
C PRO A 63 2.79 -11.33 14.26
N GLU A 64 3.07 -12.62 14.40
CA GLU A 64 4.19 -13.26 13.70
C GLU A 64 4.13 -13.00 12.19
N GLY A 65 5.28 -12.74 11.57
CA GLY A 65 5.39 -12.44 10.16
C GLY A 65 5.03 -11.00 9.77
N ARG A 66 4.57 -10.17 10.72
CA ARG A 66 4.28 -8.75 10.49
C ARG A 66 5.45 -7.86 10.85
N VAL A 67 5.57 -6.76 10.14
CA VAL A 67 6.51 -5.67 10.45
C VAL A 67 5.73 -4.38 10.68
N PRO A 68 6.27 -3.40 11.39
CA PRO A 68 5.65 -2.09 11.51
C PRO A 68 5.40 -1.47 10.14
N ALA A 69 4.25 -0.85 9.97
CA ALA A 69 3.83 -0.24 8.71
C ALA A 69 2.97 0.98 8.95
N VAL A 70 3.11 1.96 8.06
CA VAL A 70 2.23 3.12 7.99
C VAL A 70 1.27 2.95 6.83
N TYR A 71 0.00 3.23 7.05
CA TYR A 71 -1.06 3.14 6.04
C TYR A 71 -1.66 4.51 5.77
N TRP A 72 -1.92 4.79 4.50
CA TRP A 72 -2.66 5.97 4.05
C TRP A 72 -3.70 5.58 3.02
N TRP A 73 -4.76 6.33 3.00
CA TRP A 73 -5.70 6.33 1.89
C TRP A 73 -5.38 7.44 0.91
N ILE A 74 -5.48 7.13 -0.36
CA ILE A 74 -5.39 8.08 -1.45
C ILE A 74 -6.79 8.66 -1.64
N VAL A 75 -6.95 9.95 -1.44
CA VAL A 75 -8.26 10.59 -1.50
C VAL A 75 -8.27 11.80 -2.44
N GLU A 76 -9.44 12.12 -2.95
CA GLU A 76 -9.74 13.39 -3.59
C GLU A 76 -11.02 13.95 -2.96
N GLY A 77 -10.89 15.02 -2.14
CA GLY A 77 -11.96 15.45 -1.26
C GLY A 77 -12.37 14.35 -0.27
N ASP A 78 -13.64 13.98 -0.27
CA ASP A 78 -14.17 12.88 0.57
C ASP A 78 -14.26 11.54 -0.16
N GLU A 79 -13.66 11.43 -1.34
CA GLU A 79 -13.66 10.21 -2.14
C GLU A 79 -12.37 9.41 -1.92
N VAL A 80 -12.50 8.15 -1.48
CA VAL A 80 -11.39 7.20 -1.38
C VAL A 80 -11.14 6.59 -2.76
N LEU A 81 -9.92 6.79 -3.27
CA LEU A 81 -9.49 6.29 -4.59
C LEU A 81 -8.64 5.03 -4.49
N GLY A 82 -7.99 4.81 -3.35
CA GLY A 82 -7.09 3.70 -3.14
C GLY A 82 -6.35 3.80 -1.82
N ALA A 83 -5.28 3.03 -1.71
CA ALA A 83 -4.45 3.01 -0.51
C ALA A 83 -2.97 2.84 -0.86
N VAL A 84 -2.10 3.22 0.07
CA VAL A 84 -0.67 2.95 0.05
C VAL A 84 -0.19 2.62 1.45
N SER A 85 0.75 1.69 1.55
CA SER A 85 1.41 1.34 2.80
C SER A 85 2.92 1.41 2.67
N LEU A 86 3.58 1.80 3.74
CA LEU A 86 5.04 1.77 3.90
C LEU A 86 5.38 0.84 5.07
N ARG A 87 6.03 -0.27 4.78
CA ARG A 87 6.61 -1.18 5.77
C ARG A 87 7.95 -0.64 6.20
N LEU A 88 8.15 -0.47 7.50
CA LEU A 88 9.32 0.25 8.04
C LEU A 88 10.60 -0.58 8.02
N ARG A 89 10.48 -1.89 7.83
CA ARG A 89 11.60 -2.81 7.61
C ARG A 89 11.16 -4.00 6.76
N LEU A 90 12.12 -4.74 6.25
CA LEU A 90 11.87 -5.97 5.49
C LEU A 90 12.13 -7.19 6.38
N ASN A 91 11.23 -8.17 6.30
CA ASN A 91 11.49 -9.55 6.70
C ASN A 91 11.79 -10.38 5.43
N ASP A 92 12.05 -11.68 5.58
CA ASP A 92 12.41 -12.54 4.47
C ASP A 92 11.35 -12.57 3.36
N PHE A 93 10.06 -12.62 3.71
CA PHE A 93 8.96 -12.58 2.75
C PHE A 93 8.93 -11.25 1.99
N LEU A 94 9.02 -10.13 2.69
CA LEU A 94 8.98 -8.80 2.08
C LEU A 94 10.21 -8.55 1.20
N LEU A 95 11.36 -9.06 1.59
CA LEU A 95 12.57 -8.98 0.78
C LEU A 95 12.44 -9.79 -0.53
N ARG A 96 11.72 -10.92 -0.50
CA ARG A 96 11.49 -11.73 -1.71
C ARG A 96 10.38 -11.18 -2.59
N ALA A 97 9.24 -10.81 -2.01
CA ALA A 97 8.00 -10.62 -2.76
C ALA A 97 7.23 -9.32 -2.47
N GLY A 98 7.16 -8.89 -1.21
CA GLY A 98 6.26 -7.80 -0.80
C GLY A 98 6.85 -6.40 -0.89
N GLY A 99 8.16 -6.23 -0.66
CA GLY A 99 8.85 -4.95 -0.61
C GLY A 99 8.43 -4.03 0.54
N HIS A 100 8.96 -2.80 0.55
CA HIS A 100 8.61 -1.76 1.52
C HIS A 100 7.26 -1.11 1.23
N ILE A 101 6.92 -0.88 -0.04
CA ILE A 101 5.75 -0.09 -0.42
C ILE A 101 4.79 -0.93 -1.24
N GLY A 102 3.54 -1.01 -0.78
CA GLY A 102 2.42 -1.55 -1.53
C GLY A 102 1.39 -0.44 -1.79
N TYR A 103 0.82 -0.39 -2.98
CA TYR A 103 -0.21 0.58 -3.34
C TYR A 103 -1.21 -0.01 -4.34
N GLY A 104 -2.42 0.49 -4.27
CA GLY A 104 -3.48 0.12 -5.19
C GLY A 104 -4.47 1.25 -5.38
N VAL A 105 -5.01 1.36 -6.60
CA VAL A 105 -6.03 2.33 -6.97
C VAL A 105 -7.24 1.60 -7.54
N ARG A 106 -8.43 1.92 -7.05
CA ARG A 106 -9.67 1.32 -7.51
C ARG A 106 -9.83 1.47 -9.03
N PRO A 107 -10.45 0.51 -9.73
CA PRO A 107 -10.50 0.48 -11.20
C PRO A 107 -10.99 1.80 -11.83
N SER A 108 -12.09 2.37 -11.34
CA SER A 108 -12.68 3.59 -11.90
C SER A 108 -11.83 4.86 -11.71
N ALA A 109 -10.86 4.84 -10.78
CA ALA A 109 -9.96 5.97 -10.52
C ALA A 109 -8.55 5.82 -11.10
N ARG A 110 -8.30 4.75 -11.86
CA ARG A 110 -6.99 4.52 -12.51
C ARG A 110 -6.70 5.52 -13.60
N ARG A 111 -5.42 5.63 -13.99
CA ARG A 111 -4.89 6.51 -15.07
C ARG A 111 -5.10 8.01 -14.84
N ARG A 112 -5.32 8.40 -13.58
CA ARG A 112 -5.45 9.79 -13.13
C ARG A 112 -4.25 10.28 -12.31
N GLY A 113 -3.14 9.52 -12.32
CA GLY A 113 -1.92 9.87 -11.60
C GLY A 113 -1.90 9.49 -10.11
N ALA A 114 -2.98 8.92 -9.57
CA ALA A 114 -3.11 8.61 -8.13
C ALA A 114 -2.01 7.67 -7.62
N ALA A 115 -1.68 6.60 -8.35
CA ALA A 115 -0.61 5.68 -7.97
C ALA A 115 0.77 6.35 -7.99
N THR A 116 1.05 7.17 -9.01
CA THR A 116 2.30 7.94 -9.13
C THR A 116 2.45 8.91 -7.96
N PHE A 117 1.40 9.65 -7.63
CA PHE A 117 1.36 10.54 -6.47
C PHE A 117 1.63 9.77 -5.17
N ALA A 118 0.87 8.69 -4.92
CA ALA A 118 0.98 7.92 -3.69
C ALA A 118 2.36 7.28 -3.49
N LEU A 119 2.96 6.74 -4.55
CA LEU A 119 4.31 6.18 -4.47
C LEU A 119 5.34 7.27 -4.16
N GLY A 120 5.24 8.45 -4.77
CA GLY A 120 6.13 9.58 -4.50
C GLY A 120 6.08 10.03 -3.04
N GLU A 121 4.87 10.20 -2.48
CA GLU A 121 4.68 10.57 -1.08
C GLU A 121 5.19 9.49 -0.11
N ALA A 122 4.95 8.21 -0.42
CA ALA A 122 5.45 7.11 0.41
C ALA A 122 6.98 7.02 0.38
N LEU A 123 7.63 7.30 -0.77
CA LEU A 123 9.09 7.37 -0.88
C LEU A 123 9.67 8.54 -0.07
N ALA A 124 9.01 9.70 -0.12
CA ALA A 124 9.42 10.84 0.69
C ALA A 124 9.32 10.53 2.19
N GLU A 125 8.27 9.85 2.63
CA GLU A 125 8.15 9.41 4.02
C GLU A 125 9.21 8.36 4.39
N ALA A 126 9.50 7.43 3.50
CA ALA A 126 10.57 6.45 3.70
C ALA A 126 11.93 7.16 3.93
N GLY A 127 12.25 8.18 3.14
CA GLY A 127 13.45 9.01 3.32
C GLY A 127 13.47 9.72 4.67
N ARG A 128 12.37 10.36 5.07
CA ARG A 128 12.24 10.99 6.40
C ARG A 128 12.47 10.02 7.56
N ARG A 129 12.16 8.75 7.36
CA ARG A 129 12.39 7.68 8.35
C ARG A 129 13.76 6.99 8.25
N GLY A 130 14.64 7.48 7.38
CA GLY A 130 16.00 6.94 7.23
C GLY A 130 16.09 5.67 6.38
N ILE A 131 15.03 5.29 5.67
CA ILE A 131 15.09 4.20 4.69
C ILE A 131 15.70 4.77 3.41
N GLY A 132 17.00 4.60 3.23
CA GLY A 132 17.75 5.22 2.12
C GLY A 132 17.46 4.61 0.73
N GLN A 133 16.98 3.36 0.71
CA GLN A 133 16.51 2.68 -0.50
C GLN A 133 15.25 1.86 -0.18
N ALA A 134 14.22 2.03 -0.96
CA ALA A 134 12.99 1.26 -0.83
C ALA A 134 12.91 0.17 -1.90
N LEU A 135 12.62 -1.06 -1.49
CA LEU A 135 12.24 -2.15 -2.39
C LEU A 135 10.77 -2.01 -2.72
N VAL A 136 10.45 -1.96 -4.00
CA VAL A 136 9.05 -1.92 -4.51
C VAL A 136 8.89 -3.03 -5.53
N THR A 137 7.84 -3.81 -5.39
CA THR A 137 7.59 -4.97 -6.23
C THR A 137 6.26 -4.87 -6.95
N CYS A 138 6.15 -5.52 -8.10
CA CYS A 138 4.88 -5.69 -8.81
C CYS A 138 4.86 -7.02 -9.55
N ALA A 139 3.66 -7.49 -9.90
CA ALA A 139 3.52 -8.65 -10.79
C ALA A 139 4.21 -8.37 -12.14
N ASP A 140 4.82 -9.39 -12.74
CA ASP A 140 5.60 -9.24 -13.99
C ASP A 140 4.75 -8.73 -15.16
N ASP A 141 3.48 -9.07 -15.18
CA ASP A 141 2.49 -8.62 -16.18
C ASP A 141 1.82 -7.29 -15.84
N ASN A 142 2.07 -6.72 -14.64
CA ASN A 142 1.52 -5.41 -14.25
C ASN A 142 2.37 -4.27 -14.81
N VAL A 143 2.30 -4.07 -16.12
CA VAL A 143 3.04 -3.03 -16.83
C VAL A 143 2.76 -1.62 -16.29
N PRO A 144 1.51 -1.22 -15.95
CA PRO A 144 1.26 0.09 -15.35
C PRO A 144 2.03 0.33 -14.04
N SER A 145 2.09 -0.67 -13.17
CA SER A 145 2.86 -0.56 -11.92
C SER A 145 4.36 -0.48 -12.19
N ALA A 146 4.91 -1.33 -13.06
CA ALA A 146 6.31 -1.26 -13.45
C ALA A 146 6.71 0.14 -13.95
N ARG A 147 5.91 0.72 -14.85
CA ARG A 147 6.13 2.09 -15.34
C ARG A 147 6.04 3.15 -14.25
N THR A 148 5.14 2.99 -13.29
CA THR A 148 5.02 3.90 -12.15
C THR A 148 6.28 3.85 -11.29
N ILE A 149 6.79 2.66 -11.01
CA ILE A 149 8.02 2.44 -10.24
C ILE A 149 9.24 3.02 -10.98
N GLU A 150 9.37 2.75 -12.27
CA GLU A 150 10.48 3.23 -13.10
C GLU A 150 10.50 4.76 -13.22
N ARG A 151 9.34 5.42 -13.28
CA ARG A 151 9.25 6.90 -13.25
C ARG A 151 9.76 7.52 -11.96
N HIS A 152 9.76 6.78 -10.87
CA HIS A 152 10.34 7.20 -9.58
C HIS A 152 11.82 6.77 -9.44
N GLY A 153 12.48 6.41 -10.53
CA GLY A 153 13.88 6.01 -10.51
C GLY A 153 14.10 4.57 -10.07
N GLY A 154 13.09 3.72 -10.16
CA GLY A 154 13.19 2.29 -9.85
C GLY A 154 14.17 1.59 -10.78
N VAL A 155 15.17 0.94 -10.19
CA VAL A 155 16.13 0.09 -10.89
C VAL A 155 15.76 -1.37 -10.67
N LEU A 156 15.48 -2.08 -11.75
CA LEU A 156 15.12 -3.50 -11.70
C LEU A 156 16.32 -4.32 -11.20
N GLU A 157 16.13 -5.03 -10.09
CA GLU A 157 17.11 -5.98 -9.59
C GLU A 157 16.97 -7.34 -10.29
N ASP A 158 15.75 -7.88 -10.27
CA ASP A 158 15.45 -9.16 -10.90
C ASP A 158 13.93 -9.34 -11.14
N VAL A 159 13.62 -10.42 -11.83
CA VAL A 159 12.28 -10.99 -11.96
C VAL A 159 12.35 -12.43 -11.49
N ARG A 160 11.56 -12.80 -10.51
CA ARG A 160 11.58 -14.15 -9.92
C ARG A 160 10.19 -14.69 -9.64
N ASP A 161 10.10 -16.01 -9.53
CA ASP A 161 8.90 -16.68 -9.05
C ASP A 161 8.88 -16.60 -7.52
N THR A 162 7.76 -16.14 -6.97
CA THR A 162 7.55 -15.93 -5.55
C THR A 162 6.22 -16.52 -5.11
N GLU A 163 5.92 -16.44 -3.82
CA GLU A 163 4.63 -16.83 -3.24
C GLU A 163 3.45 -16.02 -3.83
N LEU A 164 3.75 -14.82 -4.38
CA LEU A 164 2.77 -13.94 -5.05
C LEU A 164 2.73 -14.13 -6.58
N GLY A 165 3.43 -15.12 -7.12
CA GLY A 165 3.61 -15.34 -8.54
C GLY A 165 4.89 -14.69 -9.09
N ARG A 166 4.98 -14.58 -10.42
CA ARG A 166 6.15 -13.99 -11.07
C ARG A 166 6.20 -12.49 -10.80
N THR A 167 7.27 -12.04 -10.16
CA THR A 167 7.39 -10.73 -9.51
C THR A 167 8.63 -9.99 -9.99
N ARG A 168 8.44 -8.73 -10.39
CA ARG A 168 9.52 -7.76 -10.63
C ARG A 168 9.88 -7.09 -9.32
N ARG A 169 11.18 -6.94 -9.04
CA ARG A 169 11.73 -6.32 -7.84
C ARG A 169 12.61 -5.14 -8.23
N TYR A 170 12.25 -3.96 -7.72
CA TYR A 170 12.93 -2.71 -8.01
C TYR A 170 13.45 -2.06 -6.72
N TRP A 171 14.64 -1.48 -6.80
CA TRP A 171 15.14 -0.60 -5.74
C TRP A 171 15.03 0.85 -6.18
N ILE A 172 14.50 1.69 -5.28
CA ILE A 172 14.37 3.13 -5.49
C ILE A 172 15.13 3.84 -4.39
N ARG A 173 15.99 4.78 -4.77
CA ARG A 173 16.59 5.72 -3.80
C ARG A 173 15.49 6.66 -3.31
N THR A 174 15.42 6.83 -2.00
CA THR A 174 14.50 7.78 -1.38
C THR A 174 15.08 9.19 -1.45
N PRO A 175 14.23 10.22 -1.51
CA PRO A 175 14.69 11.61 -1.49
C PRO A 175 15.41 11.97 -0.19
#